data_7428ff9b6735caeced32f7821f22a502
#
_entry.id   7428ff9b6735caeced32f7821f22a502
#
_cell.length_a   1.000
_cell.length_b   1.000
_cell.length_c   1.000
_cell.angle_alpha   90.00
_cell.angle_beta   90.00
_cell.angle_gamma   90.00
#
_symmetry.space_group_name_H-M   'P 1'
#
loop_
_entity.id
_entity.type
_entity.pdbx_description
1 polymer ?
#
loop_
_entity_poly.entity_id
_entity_poly.type
_entity_poly.pdbx_seq_one_letter_code
_entity_poly.pdbx_strand_id
1 'polypeptide(L)'
;HEYVNPPLHPSGQIDQSKPRPLAEVRKEQAAHGVSVIEVKKAADGQWQRVMDSPYNRRISALTAMRIAGPLAGHELMKTVADPSGREVLGTINNCATGITPWGTFLTCEENWHNYFINRDQADYASRVSHKRYGLAKEGTSKNYAWETADPRFDATPDPQQAHGGYVNEPHRFGWVVEIDPFDPQAQPVKRTAFGRFGRECAALSLGDDGRMAFYSGDDAKGEYVYKFVPSGRFDAANPKANRDLLDEGTLYVARFDADGSGQWLALVHGQNGLTSANGFASQAEVLLNARAAADLVGATPMDRPEWAAVHPASREVYVALTNNDGRGDKQPTDKANPRPQNLHGQILRFKEQGADPSAETFSWELFLLAGEQKGARDANGNAVSANLTGTINGDLFSSPDGLAFDRHGRLWIQTDYGDDEAAMQTMGCNQLLCADPSTREVRRFLVGPRGCEITGLAWSPDGRAMWANVQHPGISYPASDGQSRPRSTTVLITKNDGGVIGS
;
A
#
# COMPACT_ATOMS: atom_id res chain seq x y z
N HIS A 1 11.25 -1.05 1.95
CA HIS A 1 11.87 0.28 2.16
C HIS A 1 11.17 1.32 1.30
N GLU A 2 10.22 1.96 1.87
CA GLU A 2 9.38 2.97 1.27
C GLU A 2 10.08 4.33 1.23
N TYR A 3 10.65 4.74 2.37
CA TYR A 3 11.31 6.02 2.55
C TYR A 3 12.80 5.90 2.89
N VAL A 4 13.52 6.98 2.68
CA VAL A 4 14.92 7.15 3.13
C VAL A 4 14.97 8.26 4.18
N ASN A 5 16.01 8.20 5.01
CA ASN A 5 16.26 9.24 6.03
C ASN A 5 17.34 10.23 5.53
N PRO A 6 16.97 11.43 5.04
CA PRO A 6 17.90 12.43 4.53
C PRO A 6 19.04 12.79 5.51
N PRO A 7 18.83 12.89 6.84
CA PRO A 7 19.92 13.12 7.79
C PRO A 7 21.05 12.09 7.77
N LEU A 8 20.88 10.94 7.10
CA LEU A 8 21.96 9.96 6.87
C LEU A 8 22.91 10.34 5.74
N HIS A 9 22.63 11.41 4.99
CA HIS A 9 23.53 11.95 3.96
C HIS A 9 24.56 12.91 4.54
N PRO A 10 25.73 13.05 3.91
CA PRO A 10 26.71 14.07 4.28
C PRO A 10 26.17 15.50 4.22
N SER A 11 25.29 15.79 3.25
CA SER A 11 24.63 17.10 3.10
C SER A 11 23.54 17.35 4.16
N GLY A 12 23.07 16.32 4.88
CA GLY A 12 21.98 16.42 5.86
C GLY A 12 20.62 16.58 5.21
N GLN A 13 19.88 17.63 5.58
CA GLN A 13 18.55 17.94 5.04
C GLN A 13 18.61 18.26 3.54
N ILE A 14 17.55 17.87 2.81
CA ILE A 14 17.41 18.18 1.39
C ILE A 14 17.16 19.67 1.21
N ASP A 15 18.05 20.35 0.50
CA ASP A 15 17.87 21.73 0.06
C ASP A 15 17.26 21.74 -1.34
N GLN A 16 15.96 21.91 -1.42
CA GLN A 16 15.22 21.91 -2.70
C GLN A 16 15.53 23.14 -3.60
N SER A 17 16.25 24.14 -3.09
CA SER A 17 16.68 25.29 -3.88
C SER A 17 17.89 25.01 -4.78
N LYS A 18 18.55 23.85 -4.62
CA LYS A 18 19.77 23.46 -5.33
C LYS A 18 19.63 22.08 -5.96
N PRO A 19 20.35 21.83 -7.08
CA PRO A 19 20.48 20.47 -7.61
C PRO A 19 21.05 19.51 -6.57
N ARG A 20 20.48 18.32 -6.49
CA ARG A 20 20.92 17.27 -5.58
C ARG A 20 22.29 16.69 -6.00
N PRO A 21 23.17 16.34 -5.07
CA PRO A 21 24.33 15.53 -5.40
C PRO A 21 23.91 14.16 -5.97
N LEU A 22 24.36 13.83 -7.18
CA LEU A 22 24.00 12.57 -7.83
C LEU A 22 24.30 11.33 -6.98
N ALA A 23 25.41 11.34 -6.24
CA ALA A 23 25.80 10.23 -5.36
C ALA A 23 24.76 9.99 -4.24
N GLU A 24 24.16 11.06 -3.69
CA GLU A 24 23.10 10.93 -2.68
C GLU A 24 21.80 10.41 -3.30
N VAL A 25 21.40 10.94 -4.47
CA VAL A 25 20.24 10.45 -5.22
C VAL A 25 20.41 8.95 -5.54
N ARG A 26 21.57 8.53 -6.02
CA ARG A 26 21.85 7.11 -6.29
C ARG A 26 21.81 6.24 -5.03
N LYS A 27 22.27 6.75 -3.89
CA LYS A 27 22.15 6.07 -2.59
C LYS A 27 20.68 5.91 -2.17
N GLU A 28 19.87 6.95 -2.34
CA GLU A 28 18.43 6.91 -2.06
C GLU A 28 17.71 5.91 -2.97
N GLN A 29 17.97 5.96 -4.27
CA GLN A 29 17.43 5.00 -5.25
C GLN A 29 17.81 3.56 -4.92
N ALA A 30 19.03 3.32 -4.46
CA ALA A 30 19.48 1.99 -4.02
C ALA A 30 18.85 1.58 -2.68
N ALA A 31 18.42 2.52 -1.86
CA ALA A 31 17.78 2.26 -0.57
C ALA A 31 16.27 1.96 -0.70
N HIS A 32 15.59 2.45 -1.73
CA HIS A 32 14.20 2.11 -2.02
C HIS A 32 14.03 0.64 -2.42
N GLY A 33 12.81 0.12 -2.30
CA GLY A 33 12.45 -1.21 -2.78
C GLY A 33 12.48 -2.29 -1.71
N VAL A 34 12.77 -3.53 -2.10
CA VAL A 34 12.60 -4.74 -1.29
C VAL A 34 13.94 -5.45 -1.07
N SER A 35 14.16 -5.96 0.14
CA SER A 35 15.28 -6.86 0.44
C SER A 35 14.76 -8.29 0.61
N VAL A 36 15.40 -9.25 -0.04
CA VAL A 36 15.22 -10.68 0.23
C VAL A 36 16.38 -11.15 1.10
N ILE A 37 16.08 -11.74 2.23
CA ILE A 37 17.06 -12.19 3.22
C ILE A 37 16.66 -13.57 3.73
N GLU A 38 17.56 -14.54 3.62
CA GLU A 38 17.36 -15.86 4.20
C GLU A 38 17.65 -15.84 5.70
N VAL A 39 16.72 -16.38 6.46
CA VAL A 39 16.89 -16.61 7.90
C VAL A 39 16.65 -18.09 8.23
N LYS A 40 17.39 -18.61 9.20
CA LYS A 40 17.22 -19.99 9.69
C LYS A 40 17.13 -20.02 11.20
N LYS A 41 16.38 -20.99 11.71
CA LYS A 41 16.36 -21.29 13.16
C LYS A 41 17.55 -22.18 13.48
N ALA A 42 18.42 -21.71 14.37
CA ALA A 42 19.57 -22.46 14.86
C ALA A 42 19.17 -23.53 15.88
N ALA A 43 20.09 -24.41 16.24
CA ALA A 43 19.84 -25.51 17.18
C ALA A 43 19.46 -25.02 18.60
N ASP A 44 19.89 -23.83 18.98
CA ASP A 44 19.52 -23.17 20.24
C ASP A 44 18.13 -22.49 20.19
N GLY A 45 17.43 -22.59 19.06
CA GLY A 45 16.12 -22.00 18.84
C GLY A 45 16.13 -20.54 18.38
N GLN A 46 17.30 -19.91 18.31
CA GLN A 46 17.41 -18.53 17.84
C GLN A 46 17.35 -18.44 16.31
N TRP A 47 16.71 -17.38 15.79
CA TRP A 47 16.71 -17.09 14.36
C TRP A 47 17.96 -16.32 13.98
N GLN A 48 18.63 -16.75 12.94
CA GLN A 48 19.88 -16.16 12.45
C GLN A 48 19.83 -15.91 10.96
N ARG A 49 20.39 -14.79 10.53
CA ARG A 49 20.59 -14.49 9.11
C ARG A 49 21.64 -15.41 8.52
N VAL A 50 21.34 -15.98 7.35
CA VAL A 50 22.31 -16.74 6.55
C VAL A 50 23.07 -15.73 5.67
N MET A 51 24.31 -15.40 6.10
CA MET A 51 25.07 -14.29 5.47
C MET A 51 25.40 -14.56 4.00
N ASP A 52 25.82 -15.79 3.67
CA ASP A 52 26.30 -16.18 2.34
C ASP A 52 25.18 -16.86 1.49
N SER A 53 23.92 -16.60 1.82
CA SER A 53 22.82 -17.16 1.05
C SER A 53 22.76 -16.58 -0.35
N PRO A 54 22.59 -17.41 -1.39
CA PRO A 54 22.40 -16.95 -2.77
C PRO A 54 21.07 -16.20 -2.98
N TYR A 55 20.13 -16.34 -2.05
CA TYR A 55 18.84 -15.65 -2.10
C TYR A 55 18.92 -14.22 -1.61
N ASN A 56 19.95 -13.87 -0.81
CA ASN A 56 20.12 -12.52 -0.28
C ASN A 56 20.36 -11.53 -1.42
N ARG A 57 19.40 -10.62 -1.62
CA ARG A 57 19.51 -9.59 -2.66
C ARG A 57 18.65 -8.38 -2.36
N ARG A 58 18.96 -7.31 -3.06
CA ARG A 58 18.19 -6.08 -3.04
C ARG A 58 17.54 -5.85 -4.40
N ILE A 59 16.25 -5.54 -4.39
CA ILE A 59 15.47 -5.08 -5.52
C ILE A 59 15.15 -3.62 -5.23
N SER A 60 15.63 -2.71 -6.09
CA SER A 60 15.63 -1.27 -5.79
C SER A 60 15.08 -0.44 -6.96
N ALA A 61 15.11 0.89 -6.85
CA ALA A 61 14.78 1.81 -7.94
C ALA A 61 15.74 1.72 -9.15
N LEU A 62 16.80 0.90 -9.06
CA LEU A 62 17.80 0.68 -10.12
C LEU A 62 17.78 -0.74 -10.68
N THR A 63 16.88 -1.60 -10.23
CA THR A 63 16.77 -2.99 -10.70
C THR A 63 15.95 -3.06 -11.99
N ALA A 64 16.46 -3.72 -13.02
CA ALA A 64 15.70 -3.93 -14.24
C ALA A 64 14.48 -4.84 -14.00
N MET A 65 13.32 -4.44 -14.51
CA MET A 65 12.05 -5.12 -14.34
C MET A 65 11.31 -5.24 -15.65
N ARG A 66 10.56 -6.32 -15.82
CA ARG A 66 9.65 -6.51 -16.95
C ARG A 66 8.31 -5.86 -16.65
N ILE A 67 7.68 -5.27 -17.67
CA ILE A 67 6.30 -4.84 -17.66
C ILE A 67 5.44 -5.92 -18.31
N ALA A 68 4.39 -6.37 -17.64
CA ALA A 68 3.48 -7.41 -18.11
C ALA A 68 2.01 -6.98 -17.97
N GLY A 69 1.13 -7.68 -18.66
CA GLY A 69 -0.30 -7.36 -18.69
C GLY A 69 -0.67 -6.33 -19.78
N PRO A 70 -1.87 -5.71 -19.72
CA PRO A 70 -2.45 -4.93 -20.81
C PRO A 70 -1.66 -3.70 -21.28
N LEU A 71 -0.77 -3.17 -20.44
CA LEU A 71 0.06 -2.01 -20.82
C LEU A 71 1.44 -2.41 -21.38
N ALA A 72 1.82 -3.67 -21.38
CA ALA A 72 3.12 -4.11 -21.89
C ALA A 72 3.30 -3.76 -23.37
N GLY A 73 4.22 -2.85 -23.69
CA GLY A 73 4.49 -2.37 -25.05
C GLY A 73 3.52 -1.29 -25.57
N HIS A 74 2.58 -0.83 -24.73
CA HIS A 74 1.67 0.26 -25.12
C HIS A 74 2.44 1.57 -25.31
N GLU A 75 1.96 2.46 -26.21
CA GLU A 75 2.62 3.75 -26.51
C GLU A 75 2.84 4.60 -25.24
N LEU A 76 1.87 4.61 -24.33
CA LEU A 76 1.95 5.34 -23.07
C LEU A 76 3.00 4.78 -22.08
N MET A 77 3.63 3.64 -22.37
CA MET A 77 4.71 3.06 -21.57
C MET A 77 6.10 3.30 -22.17
N LYS A 78 6.17 3.86 -23.40
CA LYS A 78 7.42 4.10 -24.09
C LYS A 78 8.10 5.38 -23.63
N THR A 79 9.41 5.31 -23.44
CA THR A 79 10.27 6.45 -23.11
C THR A 79 11.51 6.44 -23.99
N VAL A 80 12.32 7.47 -23.94
CA VAL A 80 13.59 7.52 -24.65
C VAL A 80 14.54 6.38 -24.22
N ALA A 81 14.46 5.94 -22.97
CA ALA A 81 15.30 4.86 -22.44
C ALA A 81 14.76 3.45 -22.78
N ASP A 82 13.46 3.32 -22.99
CA ASP A 82 12.81 2.07 -23.39
C ASP A 82 11.75 2.33 -24.47
N PRO A 83 12.16 2.32 -25.75
CA PRO A 83 11.23 2.45 -26.88
C PRO A 83 10.30 1.24 -27.06
N SER A 84 10.58 0.13 -26.39
CA SER A 84 9.71 -1.06 -26.43
C SER A 84 8.48 -0.91 -25.52
N GLY A 85 8.55 -0.13 -24.44
CA GLY A 85 7.54 -0.02 -23.40
C GLY A 85 7.33 -1.31 -22.60
N ARG A 86 8.36 -2.17 -22.53
CA ARG A 86 8.28 -3.51 -21.90
C ARG A 86 9.21 -3.68 -20.71
N GLU A 87 10.15 -2.77 -20.52
CA GLU A 87 11.13 -2.82 -19.44
C GLU A 87 11.16 -1.49 -18.69
N VAL A 88 11.44 -1.54 -17.41
CA VAL A 88 11.58 -0.35 -16.56
C VAL A 88 12.68 -0.55 -15.54
N LEU A 89 13.39 0.53 -15.19
CA LEU A 89 14.28 0.52 -14.05
C LEU A 89 13.49 0.78 -12.77
N GLY A 90 13.41 -0.25 -11.96
CA GLY A 90 13.14 -0.17 -10.54
C GLY A 90 11.70 -0.07 -10.10
N THR A 91 11.61 -0.10 -8.79
CA THR A 91 10.40 0.11 -7.99
C THR A 91 10.69 1.15 -6.92
N ILE A 92 9.70 1.97 -6.59
CA ILE A 92 9.81 3.09 -5.65
C ILE A 92 8.60 3.16 -4.74
N ASN A 93 8.79 3.70 -3.54
CA ASN A 93 7.77 3.89 -2.53
C ASN A 93 6.93 2.63 -2.33
N ASN A 94 7.64 1.54 -2.03
CA ASN A 94 7.01 0.25 -1.77
C ASN A 94 6.42 0.26 -0.37
N CYS A 95 5.11 0.24 -0.28
CA CYS A 95 4.38 0.15 0.96
C CYS A 95 4.01 -1.31 1.27
N ALA A 96 2.75 -1.61 1.37
CA ALA A 96 2.25 -2.91 1.77
C ALA A 96 2.43 -4.01 0.71
N THR A 97 2.00 -5.20 1.04
CA THR A 97 2.40 -6.41 0.33
C THR A 97 1.23 -7.37 0.09
N GLY A 98 1.52 -8.43 -0.64
CA GLY A 98 0.71 -9.63 -0.79
C GLY A 98 1.58 -10.84 -1.07
N ILE A 99 0.98 -12.02 -1.01
CA ILE A 99 1.63 -13.29 -1.33
C ILE A 99 0.72 -14.06 -2.26
N THR A 100 1.27 -14.60 -3.33
CA THR A 100 0.52 -15.48 -4.23
C THR A 100 0.46 -16.89 -3.67
N PRO A 101 -0.52 -17.72 -4.05
CA PRO A 101 -0.58 -19.10 -3.59
C PRO A 101 0.52 -19.99 -4.21
N TRP A 102 1.27 -19.50 -5.19
CA TRP A 102 2.49 -20.17 -5.72
C TRP A 102 3.79 -19.65 -5.12
N GLY A 103 3.71 -18.81 -4.07
CA GLY A 103 4.84 -18.43 -3.22
C GLY A 103 5.63 -17.20 -3.68
N THR A 104 5.17 -16.45 -4.67
CA THR A 104 5.80 -15.16 -5.00
C THR A 104 5.30 -14.05 -4.10
N PHE A 105 6.16 -13.05 -3.91
CA PHE A 105 5.89 -11.86 -3.11
C PHE A 105 5.40 -10.73 -4.01
N LEU A 106 4.34 -10.07 -3.60
CA LEU A 106 3.80 -8.88 -4.25
C LEU A 106 4.12 -7.66 -3.41
N THR A 107 4.80 -6.67 -3.99
CA THR A 107 4.99 -5.36 -3.35
C THR A 107 4.25 -4.30 -4.13
N CYS A 108 3.74 -3.30 -3.42
CA CYS A 108 2.84 -2.30 -3.95
C CYS A 108 3.53 -0.94 -3.98
N GLU A 109 3.44 -0.23 -5.11
CA GLU A 109 3.97 1.13 -5.26
C GLU A 109 2.88 2.13 -4.90
N GLU A 110 3.07 2.86 -3.79
CA GLU A 110 2.05 3.74 -3.21
C GLU A 110 2.22 5.20 -3.65
N ASN A 111 3.08 5.96 -3.00
CA ASN A 111 3.27 7.40 -3.22
C ASN A 111 4.23 7.75 -4.38
N TRP A 112 4.31 6.87 -5.39
CA TRP A 112 5.19 6.99 -6.56
C TRP A 112 5.08 8.33 -7.30
N HIS A 113 3.89 8.94 -7.33
CA HIS A 113 3.61 10.20 -8.02
C HIS A 113 4.39 11.39 -7.44
N ASN A 114 4.81 11.31 -6.19
CA ASN A 114 5.57 12.33 -5.49
C ASN A 114 7.04 12.44 -5.95
N TYR A 115 7.51 11.50 -6.77
CA TYR A 115 8.90 11.47 -7.27
C TYR A 115 9.05 12.17 -8.62
N PHE A 116 7.96 12.53 -9.27
CA PHE A 116 7.96 13.07 -10.63
C PHE A 116 7.46 14.51 -10.68
N ILE A 117 7.94 15.24 -11.70
CA ILE A 117 7.50 16.59 -12.00
C ILE A 117 7.24 16.73 -13.51
N ASN A 118 6.22 17.49 -13.88
CA ASN A 118 5.98 17.95 -15.25
C ASN A 118 5.75 19.45 -15.23
N ARG A 119 6.74 20.22 -15.71
CA ARG A 119 6.74 21.71 -15.68
C ARG A 119 6.02 22.33 -16.86
N ASP A 120 5.67 21.58 -17.91
CA ASP A 120 4.84 22.07 -18.99
C ASP A 120 3.38 22.11 -18.55
N GLN A 121 2.89 23.32 -18.24
CA GLN A 121 1.55 23.52 -17.70
C GLN A 121 0.44 23.07 -18.67
N ALA A 122 0.65 23.22 -19.98
CA ALA A 122 -0.34 22.83 -20.98
C ALA A 122 -0.40 21.31 -21.13
N ASP A 123 0.75 20.65 -21.22
CA ASP A 123 0.84 19.20 -21.25
C ASP A 123 0.31 18.58 -19.95
N TYR A 124 0.72 19.08 -18.78
CA TYR A 124 0.22 18.63 -17.49
C TYR A 124 -1.31 18.71 -17.40
N ALA A 125 -1.90 19.85 -17.81
CA ALA A 125 -3.35 20.06 -17.76
C ALA A 125 -4.10 19.08 -18.67
N SER A 126 -3.50 18.67 -19.80
CA SER A 126 -4.08 17.76 -20.78
C SER A 126 -3.99 16.29 -20.37
N ARG A 127 -3.02 15.92 -19.49
CA ARG A 127 -2.78 14.53 -19.09
C ARG A 127 -3.53 14.18 -17.81
N VAL A 128 -4.63 13.43 -17.95
CA VAL A 128 -5.33 12.85 -16.78
C VAL A 128 -4.37 12.03 -15.91
N SER A 129 -3.48 11.26 -16.54
CA SER A 129 -2.48 10.41 -15.89
C SER A 129 -1.42 11.16 -15.04
N HIS A 130 -1.27 12.46 -15.20
CA HIS A 130 -0.41 13.30 -14.35
C HIS A 130 -1.25 14.10 -13.34
N LYS A 131 -2.28 14.79 -13.86
CA LYS A 131 -3.11 15.70 -13.07
C LYS A 131 -3.92 14.98 -12.00
N ARG A 132 -4.60 13.87 -12.32
CA ARG A 132 -5.47 13.14 -11.36
C ARG A 132 -4.67 12.48 -10.23
N TYR A 133 -3.39 12.19 -10.48
CA TYR A 133 -2.46 11.67 -9.47
C TYR A 133 -1.67 12.76 -8.75
N GLY A 134 -1.73 14.01 -9.22
CA GLY A 134 -1.13 15.14 -8.55
C GLY A 134 0.40 15.16 -8.60
N LEU A 135 1.01 14.81 -9.76
CA LEU A 135 2.44 15.05 -9.97
C LEU A 135 2.78 16.52 -9.70
N ALA A 136 4.01 16.80 -9.28
CA ALA A 136 4.47 18.18 -9.18
C ALA A 136 4.44 18.87 -10.55
N LYS A 137 4.14 20.18 -10.58
CA LYS A 137 4.07 20.97 -11.82
C LYS A 137 4.91 22.25 -11.80
N GLU A 138 5.51 22.53 -10.64
CA GLU A 138 6.37 23.68 -10.38
C GLU A 138 7.37 23.37 -9.26
N GLY A 139 8.46 24.08 -9.20
CA GLY A 139 9.52 23.83 -8.21
C GLY A 139 10.24 22.53 -8.45
N THR A 140 10.20 21.64 -7.46
CA THR A 140 10.75 20.28 -7.50
C THR A 140 9.66 19.25 -7.25
N SER A 141 9.97 17.97 -7.52
CA SER A 141 9.12 16.86 -7.10
C SER A 141 8.96 16.86 -5.57
N LYS A 142 7.83 16.32 -5.07
CA LYS A 142 7.49 16.42 -3.63
C LYS A 142 8.45 15.61 -2.76
N ASN A 143 8.92 14.44 -3.26
CA ASN A 143 9.84 13.58 -2.55
C ASN A 143 11.24 13.66 -3.17
N TYR A 144 12.23 14.04 -2.36
CA TYR A 144 13.67 13.93 -2.59
C TYR A 144 14.26 14.72 -3.76
N ALA A 145 13.47 15.40 -4.60
CA ALA A 145 13.94 16.19 -5.74
C ALA A 145 14.94 15.44 -6.66
N TRP A 146 14.66 14.16 -6.97
CA TRP A 146 15.55 13.32 -7.79
C TRP A 146 15.72 13.84 -9.21
N GLU A 147 14.70 14.48 -9.77
CA GLU A 147 14.73 15.06 -11.11
C GLU A 147 15.84 16.11 -11.30
N THR A 148 16.34 16.68 -10.22
CA THR A 148 17.43 17.66 -10.29
C THR A 148 18.80 17.03 -10.58
N ALA A 149 18.93 15.70 -10.44
CA ALA A 149 20.15 14.94 -10.69
C ALA A 149 19.96 13.73 -11.62
N ASP A 150 18.73 13.25 -11.77
CA ASP A 150 18.37 12.13 -12.64
C ASP A 150 17.18 12.52 -13.53
N PRO A 151 17.43 12.82 -14.83
CA PRO A 151 16.39 13.34 -15.74
C PRO A 151 15.23 12.36 -15.95
N ARG A 152 15.37 11.11 -15.58
CA ARG A 152 14.29 10.10 -15.63
C ARG A 152 13.06 10.52 -14.81
N PHE A 153 13.24 11.31 -13.76
CA PHE A 153 12.16 11.78 -12.89
C PHE A 153 11.57 13.13 -13.31
N ASP A 154 12.07 13.73 -14.41
CA ASP A 154 11.46 14.88 -15.05
C ASP A 154 10.57 14.45 -16.22
N ALA A 155 9.27 14.45 -15.97
CA ALA A 155 8.24 14.10 -16.96
C ALA A 155 7.80 15.29 -17.83
N THR A 156 8.56 16.39 -17.85
CA THR A 156 8.33 17.49 -18.79
C THR A 156 8.63 16.98 -20.21
N PRO A 157 7.71 17.16 -21.18
CA PRO A 157 7.94 16.68 -22.53
C PRO A 157 9.16 17.33 -23.19
N ASP A 158 10.01 16.53 -23.81
CA ASP A 158 11.12 16.99 -24.67
C ASP A 158 10.85 16.61 -26.12
N PRO A 159 10.42 17.56 -26.98
CA PRO A 159 10.10 17.27 -28.37
C PRO A 159 11.33 16.90 -29.24
N GLN A 160 12.54 17.06 -28.71
CA GLN A 160 13.77 16.67 -29.40
C GLN A 160 14.16 15.22 -29.14
N GLN A 161 13.52 14.57 -28.16
CA GLN A 161 13.77 13.19 -27.81
C GLN A 161 12.65 12.26 -28.29
N ALA A 162 13.01 11.01 -28.59
CA ALA A 162 12.04 9.97 -28.91
C ALA A 162 10.99 9.84 -27.76
N HIS A 163 9.73 9.62 -28.12
CA HIS A 163 8.60 9.47 -27.21
C HIS A 163 8.41 10.67 -26.22
N GLY A 164 8.96 11.86 -26.55
CA GLY A 164 8.92 13.03 -25.69
C GLY A 164 9.80 12.91 -24.44
N GLY A 165 10.91 12.17 -24.55
CA GLY A 165 11.83 11.95 -23.45
C GLY A 165 11.28 11.01 -22.39
N TYR A 166 11.12 11.52 -21.16
CA TYR A 166 10.63 10.76 -20.01
C TYR A 166 9.17 11.13 -19.62
N VAL A 167 8.41 11.77 -20.50
CA VAL A 167 7.02 12.19 -20.21
C VAL A 167 6.13 11.03 -19.75
N ASN A 168 6.40 9.83 -20.22
CA ASN A 168 5.68 8.61 -19.84
C ASN A 168 6.34 7.82 -18.70
N GLU A 169 7.46 8.25 -18.15
CA GLU A 169 8.12 7.51 -17.04
C GLU A 169 7.21 7.36 -15.82
N PRO A 170 6.38 8.36 -15.40
CA PRO A 170 5.43 8.18 -14.30
C PRO A 170 4.39 7.07 -14.54
N HIS A 171 4.10 6.73 -15.80
CA HIS A 171 3.15 5.66 -16.13
C HIS A 171 3.68 4.26 -15.81
N ARG A 172 4.97 4.13 -15.60
CA ARG A 172 5.68 2.88 -15.36
C ARG A 172 5.74 2.53 -13.87
N PHE A 173 5.11 3.35 -13.01
CA PHE A 173 5.02 3.21 -11.56
C PHE A 173 3.57 3.29 -11.07
N GLY A 174 3.32 2.81 -9.85
CA GLY A 174 1.98 2.69 -9.27
C GLY A 174 1.36 1.31 -9.48
N TRP A 175 2.19 0.31 -9.71
CA TRP A 175 1.77 -1.05 -10.01
C TRP A 175 2.04 -2.01 -8.86
N VAL A 176 1.48 -3.21 -8.95
CA VAL A 176 1.96 -4.37 -8.18
C VAL A 176 3.23 -4.91 -8.85
N VAL A 177 4.26 -5.13 -8.05
CA VAL A 177 5.53 -5.74 -8.50
C VAL A 177 5.63 -7.14 -7.91
N GLU A 178 5.65 -8.15 -8.76
CA GLU A 178 5.82 -9.54 -8.36
C GLU A 178 7.30 -9.93 -8.37
N ILE A 179 7.73 -10.55 -7.28
CA ILE A 179 9.10 -10.98 -7.01
C ILE A 179 9.08 -12.44 -6.60
N ASP A 180 9.86 -13.29 -7.26
CA ASP A 180 10.08 -14.66 -6.78
C ASP A 180 11.22 -14.64 -5.75
N PRO A 181 10.96 -14.83 -4.44
CA PRO A 181 11.99 -14.80 -3.42
C PRO A 181 12.93 -16.01 -3.50
N PHE A 182 12.50 -17.11 -4.11
CA PHE A 182 13.22 -18.38 -4.21
C PHE A 182 14.03 -18.53 -5.48
N ASP A 183 13.85 -17.64 -6.48
CA ASP A 183 14.67 -17.60 -7.69
C ASP A 183 15.43 -16.27 -7.77
N PRO A 184 16.73 -16.24 -7.39
CA PRO A 184 17.52 -15.03 -7.43
C PRO A 184 17.82 -14.53 -8.85
N GLN A 185 17.59 -15.35 -9.89
CA GLN A 185 17.75 -14.96 -11.28
C GLN A 185 16.45 -14.47 -11.93
N ALA A 186 15.30 -14.66 -11.28
CA ALA A 186 14.03 -14.18 -11.79
C ALA A 186 13.99 -12.65 -11.83
N GLN A 187 13.69 -12.10 -13.00
CA GLN A 187 13.46 -10.67 -13.15
C GLN A 187 12.11 -10.31 -12.54
N PRO A 188 12.04 -9.27 -11.65
CA PRO A 188 10.77 -8.80 -11.12
C PRO A 188 9.82 -8.30 -12.22
N VAL A 189 8.51 -8.43 -11.99
CA VAL A 189 7.49 -8.14 -12.99
C VAL A 189 6.48 -7.14 -12.46
N LYS A 190 6.26 -6.04 -13.19
CA LYS A 190 5.16 -5.10 -12.92
C LYS A 190 3.88 -5.60 -13.58
N ARG A 191 2.86 -5.90 -12.77
CA ARG A 191 1.59 -6.51 -13.18
C ARG A 191 0.55 -5.43 -13.45
N THR A 192 0.44 -4.98 -14.71
CA THR A 192 -0.39 -3.82 -15.07
C THR A 192 -1.89 -4.10 -15.09
N ALA A 193 -2.32 -5.35 -15.09
CA ALA A 193 -3.74 -5.72 -15.01
C ALA A 193 -4.39 -5.30 -13.68
N PHE A 194 -3.61 -5.12 -12.63
CA PHE A 194 -4.11 -4.62 -11.33
C PHE A 194 -4.57 -3.16 -11.35
N GLY A 195 -4.30 -2.38 -12.42
CA GLY A 195 -4.57 -0.95 -12.46
C GLY A 195 -3.58 -0.12 -11.64
N ARG A 196 -3.47 1.16 -11.96
CA ARG A 196 -2.50 2.11 -11.39
C ARG A 196 -3.18 3.06 -10.41
N PHE A 197 -2.70 3.07 -9.16
CA PHE A 197 -3.11 4.00 -8.11
C PHE A 197 -2.09 4.01 -6.96
N GLY A 198 -2.31 4.77 -5.89
CA GLY A 198 -1.50 4.75 -4.66
C GLY A 198 -1.81 3.49 -3.86
N ARG A 199 -1.19 2.39 -4.25
CA ARG A 199 -1.59 1.06 -3.81
C ARG A 199 -0.96 0.68 -2.48
N GLU A 200 -1.81 0.32 -1.53
CA GLU A 200 -1.40 -0.16 -0.24
C GLU A 200 -1.03 -1.65 -0.26
N CYS A 201 -1.94 -2.53 -0.56
CA CYS A 201 -1.72 -3.98 -0.48
C CYS A 201 -2.26 -4.74 -1.69
N ALA A 202 -1.98 -6.05 -1.72
CA ALA A 202 -2.60 -7.01 -2.62
C ALA A 202 -3.03 -8.24 -1.81
N ALA A 203 -4.10 -8.09 -1.01
CA ALA A 203 -4.59 -9.10 -0.08
C ALA A 203 -5.35 -10.20 -0.82
N LEU A 204 -4.81 -11.41 -0.80
CA LEU A 204 -5.35 -12.58 -1.52
C LEU A 204 -6.56 -13.18 -0.81
N SER A 205 -7.65 -13.41 -1.56
CA SER A 205 -8.70 -14.38 -1.25
C SER A 205 -8.65 -15.52 -2.27
N LEU A 206 -8.55 -16.75 -1.78
CA LEU A 206 -8.50 -17.95 -2.62
C LEU A 206 -9.72 -18.83 -2.38
N GLY A 207 -10.49 -19.08 -3.43
CA GLY A 207 -11.63 -20.00 -3.44
C GLY A 207 -11.19 -21.48 -3.50
N ASP A 208 -12.04 -22.38 -3.04
CA ASP A 208 -11.76 -23.81 -3.03
C ASP A 208 -11.59 -24.40 -4.45
N ASP A 209 -12.13 -23.70 -5.45
CA ASP A 209 -12.05 -24.07 -6.85
C ASP A 209 -10.89 -23.38 -7.61
N GLY A 210 -9.98 -22.71 -6.89
CA GLY A 210 -8.82 -22.02 -7.44
C GLY A 210 -9.09 -20.61 -7.97
N ARG A 211 -10.31 -20.06 -7.89
CA ARG A 211 -10.57 -18.65 -8.17
C ARG A 211 -9.89 -17.77 -7.14
N MET A 212 -9.43 -16.63 -7.59
CA MET A 212 -8.70 -15.68 -6.74
C MET A 212 -9.27 -14.28 -6.88
N ALA A 213 -9.15 -13.52 -5.80
CA ALA A 213 -9.26 -12.07 -5.84
C ALA A 213 -8.15 -11.44 -5.00
N PHE A 214 -7.72 -10.24 -5.39
CA PHE A 214 -6.77 -9.43 -4.64
C PHE A 214 -7.42 -8.11 -4.30
N TYR A 215 -7.49 -7.77 -3.01
CA TYR A 215 -8.06 -6.52 -2.53
C TYR A 215 -6.96 -5.51 -2.22
N SER A 216 -7.24 -4.23 -2.48
CA SER A 216 -6.28 -3.14 -2.28
C SER A 216 -6.99 -1.87 -1.85
N GLY A 217 -6.36 -1.11 -0.94
CA GLY A 217 -6.69 0.29 -0.72
C GLY A 217 -5.91 1.20 -1.68
N ASP A 218 -6.45 2.39 -1.94
CA ASP A 218 -5.76 3.49 -2.60
C ASP A 218 -5.63 4.62 -1.59
N ASP A 219 -4.42 4.77 -1.00
CA ASP A 219 -4.22 5.70 0.10
C ASP A 219 -4.21 7.15 -0.36
N ALA A 220 -5.40 7.72 -0.35
CA ALA A 220 -5.59 9.17 -0.34
C ALA A 220 -7.03 9.51 0.11
N LYS A 221 -7.25 10.72 0.60
CA LYS A 221 -8.56 11.19 1.05
C LYS A 221 -9.55 11.22 -0.11
N GLY A 222 -10.60 10.40 -0.02
CA GLY A 222 -11.64 10.29 -1.04
C GLY A 222 -11.31 9.35 -2.20
N GLU A 223 -10.26 8.54 -2.08
CA GLU A 223 -9.96 7.45 -3.01
C GLU A 223 -10.65 6.15 -2.61
N TYR A 224 -10.32 5.02 -3.25
CA TYR A 224 -11.23 3.90 -3.38
C TYR A 224 -10.65 2.59 -2.87
N VAL A 225 -11.55 1.62 -2.66
CA VAL A 225 -11.20 0.21 -2.44
C VAL A 225 -11.35 -0.53 -3.75
N TYR A 226 -10.32 -1.28 -4.15
CA TYR A 226 -10.29 -2.03 -5.41
C TYR A 226 -10.22 -3.53 -5.19
N LYS A 227 -10.68 -4.28 -6.20
CA LYS A 227 -10.55 -5.72 -6.31
C LYS A 227 -10.05 -6.10 -7.70
N PHE A 228 -8.99 -6.92 -7.78
CA PHE A 228 -8.55 -7.54 -9.03
C PHE A 228 -8.90 -9.02 -9.02
N VAL A 229 -9.54 -9.51 -10.08
CA VAL A 229 -9.90 -10.91 -10.27
C VAL A 229 -9.18 -11.42 -11.52
N PRO A 230 -8.19 -12.31 -11.39
CA PRO A 230 -7.54 -12.96 -12.54
C PRO A 230 -8.54 -13.75 -13.39
N SER A 231 -8.36 -13.77 -14.71
CA SER A 231 -9.20 -14.56 -15.63
C SER A 231 -9.02 -16.06 -15.47
N GLY A 232 -7.82 -16.49 -15.07
CA GLY A 232 -7.50 -17.90 -14.83
C GLY A 232 -7.68 -18.30 -13.37
N ARG A 233 -7.48 -19.60 -13.12
CA ARG A 233 -7.55 -20.19 -11.77
C ARG A 233 -6.20 -20.69 -11.34
N PHE A 234 -5.93 -20.61 -10.06
CA PHE A 234 -4.77 -21.23 -9.45
C PHE A 234 -4.79 -22.74 -9.61
N ASP A 235 -3.71 -23.30 -10.12
CA ASP A 235 -3.49 -24.74 -10.24
C ASP A 235 -2.32 -25.18 -9.35
N ALA A 236 -2.66 -25.77 -8.22
CA ALA A 236 -1.68 -26.30 -7.27
C ALA A 236 -0.86 -27.48 -7.83
N ALA A 237 -1.41 -28.21 -8.79
CA ALA A 237 -0.74 -29.37 -9.41
C ALA A 237 0.27 -28.95 -10.48
N ASN A 238 0.13 -27.74 -11.03
CA ASN A 238 1.03 -27.22 -12.08
C ASN A 238 1.50 -25.79 -11.74
N PRO A 239 2.48 -25.63 -10.82
CA PRO A 239 2.96 -24.31 -10.41
C PRO A 239 3.45 -23.41 -11.55
N LYS A 240 3.94 -24.00 -12.65
CA LYS A 240 4.40 -23.24 -13.82
C LYS A 240 3.27 -22.58 -14.60
N ALA A 241 2.06 -23.14 -14.58
CA ALA A 241 0.89 -22.57 -15.23
C ALA A 241 0.41 -21.28 -14.56
N ASN A 242 0.80 -21.06 -13.29
CA ASN A 242 0.38 -19.89 -12.53
C ASN A 242 1.21 -18.62 -12.81
N ARG A 243 2.33 -18.75 -13.51
CA ARG A 243 3.34 -17.68 -13.65
C ARG A 243 2.79 -16.39 -14.26
N ASP A 244 1.85 -16.50 -15.19
CA ASP A 244 1.29 -15.36 -15.92
C ASP A 244 -0.20 -15.10 -15.57
N LEU A 245 -0.74 -15.75 -14.52
CA LEU A 245 -2.13 -15.58 -14.09
C LEU A 245 -2.48 -14.12 -13.73
N LEU A 246 -1.50 -13.34 -13.32
CA LEU A 246 -1.70 -11.95 -12.94
C LEU A 246 -1.60 -10.96 -14.12
N ASP A 247 -1.40 -11.44 -15.34
CA ASP A 247 -1.34 -10.60 -16.53
C ASP A 247 -2.71 -10.30 -17.13
N GLU A 248 -3.71 -11.14 -16.83
CA GLU A 248 -5.05 -11.01 -17.37
C GLU A 248 -6.11 -11.12 -16.27
N GLY A 249 -7.11 -10.25 -16.31
CA GLY A 249 -8.19 -10.22 -15.34
C GLY A 249 -9.01 -8.95 -15.41
N THR A 250 -9.94 -8.82 -14.49
CA THR A 250 -10.81 -7.65 -14.36
C THR A 250 -10.47 -6.90 -13.06
N LEU A 251 -10.24 -5.61 -13.19
CA LEU A 251 -10.18 -4.69 -12.07
C LEU A 251 -11.59 -4.16 -11.79
N TYR A 252 -11.95 -4.17 -10.52
CA TYR A 252 -13.19 -3.62 -10.00
C TYR A 252 -12.91 -2.54 -8.96
N VAL A 253 -13.86 -1.64 -8.76
CA VAL A 253 -13.87 -0.68 -7.66
C VAL A 253 -15.16 -0.82 -6.86
N ALA A 254 -15.08 -0.61 -5.53
CA ALA A 254 -16.20 -0.83 -4.62
C ALA A 254 -17.20 0.33 -4.63
N ARG A 255 -18.50 -0.01 -4.61
CA ARG A 255 -19.58 0.86 -4.17
C ARG A 255 -20.23 0.27 -2.93
N PHE A 256 -20.25 1.06 -1.85
CA PHE A 256 -20.87 0.71 -0.57
C PHE A 256 -22.24 1.36 -0.46
N ASP A 257 -23.31 0.59 -0.52
CA ASP A 257 -24.68 1.08 -0.47
C ASP A 257 -25.17 1.25 0.99
N ALA A 258 -26.08 2.19 1.21
CA ALA A 258 -26.50 2.60 2.57
C ALA A 258 -27.28 1.50 3.33
N ASP A 259 -27.78 0.48 2.68
CA ASP A 259 -28.48 -0.64 3.30
C ASP A 259 -27.56 -1.77 3.80
N GLY A 260 -26.24 -1.64 3.59
CA GLY A 260 -25.25 -2.66 3.94
C GLY A 260 -24.95 -3.65 2.81
N SER A 261 -25.55 -3.47 1.64
CA SER A 261 -25.12 -4.14 0.41
C SER A 261 -23.98 -3.39 -0.25
N GLY A 262 -23.27 -4.04 -1.18
CA GLY A 262 -22.24 -3.39 -1.97
C GLY A 262 -22.07 -4.09 -3.32
N GLN A 263 -21.45 -3.38 -4.24
CA GLN A 263 -21.22 -3.84 -5.61
C GLN A 263 -19.78 -3.58 -6.03
N TRP A 264 -19.24 -4.50 -6.79
CA TRP A 264 -17.99 -4.36 -7.51
C TRP A 264 -18.27 -3.85 -8.93
N LEU A 265 -17.91 -2.59 -9.18
CA LEU A 265 -18.10 -1.94 -10.47
C LEU A 265 -16.89 -2.25 -11.35
N ALA A 266 -17.13 -2.97 -12.46
CA ALA A 266 -16.07 -3.39 -13.37
C ALA A 266 -15.45 -2.18 -14.11
N LEU A 267 -14.12 -2.07 -14.09
CA LEU A 267 -13.34 -1.08 -14.83
C LEU A 267 -12.91 -1.68 -16.19
N VAL A 268 -13.88 -1.83 -17.08
CA VAL A 268 -13.71 -2.46 -18.39
C VAL A 268 -14.05 -1.46 -19.50
N HIS A 269 -13.13 -1.27 -20.46
CA HIS A 269 -13.34 -0.42 -21.61
C HIS A 269 -14.59 -0.85 -22.38
N GLY A 270 -15.44 0.11 -22.74
CA GLY A 270 -16.73 -0.13 -23.41
C GLY A 270 -17.90 -0.37 -22.45
N GLN A 271 -17.67 -0.49 -21.13
CA GLN A 271 -18.72 -0.69 -20.12
C GLN A 271 -18.81 0.52 -19.18
N ASN A 272 -19.96 0.71 -18.53
CA ASN A 272 -20.17 1.71 -17.48
C ASN A 272 -19.72 3.14 -17.85
N GLY A 273 -19.77 3.50 -19.14
CA GLY A 273 -19.31 4.81 -19.62
C GLY A 273 -17.79 4.91 -19.86
N LEU A 274 -17.00 3.89 -19.62
CA LEU A 274 -15.56 3.87 -19.84
C LEU A 274 -15.23 3.71 -21.34
N THR A 275 -15.46 4.78 -22.10
CA THR A 275 -15.36 4.81 -23.57
C THR A 275 -14.47 5.97 -24.03
N SER A 276 -14.08 5.97 -25.30
CA SER A 276 -13.31 7.05 -25.92
C SER A 276 -14.00 8.42 -25.80
N ALA A 277 -15.33 8.46 -25.80
CA ALA A 277 -16.10 9.70 -25.62
C ALA A 277 -15.88 10.33 -24.23
N ASN A 278 -15.55 9.51 -23.23
CA ASN A 278 -15.28 9.93 -21.85
C ASN A 278 -13.79 9.88 -21.50
N GLY A 279 -12.89 9.87 -22.51
CA GLY A 279 -11.45 9.95 -22.30
C GLY A 279 -10.73 8.62 -22.07
N PHE A 280 -11.36 7.48 -22.40
CA PHE A 280 -10.75 6.17 -22.31
C PHE A 280 -10.77 5.48 -23.68
N ALA A 281 -9.67 5.53 -24.43
CA ALA A 281 -9.60 4.98 -25.77
C ALA A 281 -9.38 3.45 -25.79
N SER A 282 -8.94 2.86 -24.68
CA SER A 282 -8.61 1.44 -24.57
C SER A 282 -8.67 0.93 -23.13
N GLN A 283 -8.61 -0.39 -22.94
CA GLN A 283 -8.45 -1.00 -21.62
C GLN A 283 -7.16 -0.56 -20.93
N ALA A 284 -6.09 -0.36 -21.69
CA ALA A 284 -4.83 0.16 -21.16
C ALA A 284 -5.00 1.54 -20.51
N GLU A 285 -5.78 2.43 -21.13
CA GLU A 285 -6.04 3.76 -20.56
C GLU A 285 -6.96 3.71 -19.35
N VAL A 286 -7.93 2.80 -19.31
CA VAL A 286 -8.76 2.55 -18.12
C VAL A 286 -7.87 2.16 -16.93
N LEU A 287 -6.96 1.21 -17.11
CA LEU A 287 -6.07 0.72 -16.06
C LEU A 287 -5.01 1.75 -15.66
N LEU A 288 -4.47 2.51 -16.62
CA LEU A 288 -3.53 3.60 -16.37
C LEU A 288 -4.15 4.74 -15.55
N ASN A 289 -5.43 5.02 -15.79
CA ASN A 289 -6.19 6.09 -15.16
C ASN A 289 -7.28 5.54 -14.22
N ALA A 290 -6.94 4.51 -13.43
CA ALA A 290 -7.91 3.78 -12.59
C ALA A 290 -8.70 4.70 -11.64
N ARG A 291 -8.09 5.75 -11.07
CA ARG A 291 -8.79 6.76 -10.25
C ARG A 291 -9.87 7.48 -11.04
N ALA A 292 -9.57 7.97 -12.24
CA ALA A 292 -10.54 8.64 -13.08
C ALA A 292 -11.64 7.69 -13.59
N ALA A 293 -11.30 6.42 -13.83
CA ALA A 293 -12.28 5.39 -14.16
C ALA A 293 -13.23 5.11 -12.98
N ALA A 294 -12.72 5.04 -11.76
CA ALA A 294 -13.50 4.89 -10.54
C ALA A 294 -14.43 6.08 -10.27
N ASP A 295 -13.92 7.32 -10.50
CA ASP A 295 -14.73 8.55 -10.45
C ASP A 295 -15.94 8.44 -11.39
N LEU A 296 -15.72 8.00 -12.63
CA LEU A 296 -16.76 7.94 -13.66
C LEU A 296 -17.84 6.88 -13.38
N VAL A 297 -17.45 5.71 -12.87
CA VAL A 297 -18.41 4.63 -12.59
C VAL A 297 -19.16 4.84 -11.29
N GLY A 298 -18.83 5.85 -10.48
CA GLY A 298 -19.55 6.19 -9.25
C GLY A 298 -19.18 5.30 -8.06
N ALA A 299 -17.90 5.00 -7.90
CA ALA A 299 -17.37 4.32 -6.72
C ALA A 299 -17.57 5.16 -5.44
N THR A 300 -17.60 4.51 -4.26
CA THR A 300 -17.72 5.22 -2.97
C THR A 300 -16.37 5.80 -2.53
N PRO A 301 -16.25 7.14 -2.39
CA PRO A 301 -15.03 7.76 -1.89
C PRO A 301 -14.82 7.47 -0.40
N MET A 302 -13.64 6.97 -0.02
CA MET A 302 -13.34 6.47 1.33
C MET A 302 -12.38 7.39 2.10
N ASP A 303 -12.22 7.14 3.39
CA ASP A 303 -11.36 7.88 4.31
C ASP A 303 -9.95 7.29 4.34
N ARG A 304 -9.16 7.48 3.25
CA ARG A 304 -7.83 6.92 3.07
C ARG A 304 -7.84 5.39 3.26
N PRO A 305 -8.23 4.62 2.24
CA PRO A 305 -8.17 3.16 2.29
C PRO A 305 -6.72 2.68 2.31
N GLU A 306 -6.37 1.99 3.38
CA GLU A 306 -5.05 1.40 3.63
C GLU A 306 -5.06 -0.11 3.33
N TRP A 307 -4.56 -0.91 4.26
CA TRP A 307 -4.47 -2.35 4.05
C TRP A 307 -5.83 -3.04 4.10
N ALA A 308 -5.94 -4.06 3.28
CA ALA A 308 -6.96 -5.08 3.40
C ALA A 308 -6.36 -6.37 3.98
N ALA A 309 -7.17 -7.13 4.72
CA ALA A 309 -6.81 -8.46 5.21
C ALA A 309 -7.97 -9.41 5.04
N VAL A 310 -7.69 -10.65 4.64
CA VAL A 310 -8.71 -11.68 4.40
C VAL A 310 -8.67 -12.70 5.53
N HIS A 311 -9.81 -12.92 6.19
CA HIS A 311 -9.92 -13.91 7.27
C HIS A 311 -9.72 -15.33 6.72
N PRO A 312 -8.81 -16.13 7.29
CA PRO A 312 -8.37 -17.39 6.69
C PRO A 312 -9.46 -18.45 6.56
N ALA A 313 -10.48 -18.43 7.42
CA ALA A 313 -11.56 -19.42 7.40
C ALA A 313 -12.85 -18.90 6.76
N SER A 314 -13.31 -17.68 7.12
CA SER A 314 -14.61 -17.15 6.63
C SER A 314 -14.50 -16.43 5.28
N ARG A 315 -13.27 -16.07 4.85
CA ARG A 315 -12.97 -15.22 3.69
C ARG A 315 -13.59 -13.82 3.77
N GLU A 316 -14.01 -13.39 4.95
CA GLU A 316 -14.39 -11.99 5.18
C GLU A 316 -13.18 -11.09 5.00
N VAL A 317 -13.36 -9.97 4.36
CA VAL A 317 -12.31 -9.00 4.07
C VAL A 317 -12.46 -7.80 5.01
N TYR A 318 -11.38 -7.41 5.65
CA TYR A 318 -11.31 -6.25 6.52
C TYR A 318 -10.46 -5.18 5.83
N VAL A 319 -10.89 -3.93 5.89
CA VAL A 319 -10.18 -2.80 5.28
C VAL A 319 -10.01 -1.70 6.31
N ALA A 320 -8.79 -1.23 6.50
CA ALA A 320 -8.49 -0.06 7.28
C ALA A 320 -8.81 1.21 6.48
N LEU A 321 -9.44 2.17 7.15
CA LEU A 321 -9.65 3.53 6.69
C LEU A 321 -9.01 4.44 7.73
N THR A 322 -7.83 4.99 7.41
CA THR A 322 -6.95 5.50 8.46
C THR A 322 -7.41 6.84 9.05
N ASN A 323 -7.81 7.79 8.23
CA ASN A 323 -8.40 9.06 8.67
C ASN A 323 -8.86 9.92 7.48
N ASN A 324 -9.66 10.96 7.74
CA ASN A 324 -9.99 12.01 6.76
C ASN A 324 -10.53 13.27 7.47
N ASP A 325 -9.65 14.23 7.74
CA ASP A 325 -10.01 15.52 8.32
C ASP A 325 -10.91 16.39 7.41
N GLY A 326 -10.93 16.09 6.11
CA GLY A 326 -11.79 16.77 5.12
C GLY A 326 -13.17 16.14 4.93
N ARG A 327 -13.49 15.03 5.62
CA ARG A 327 -14.82 14.41 5.53
C ARG A 327 -15.88 15.35 6.13
N GLY A 328 -16.99 15.51 5.44
CA GLY A 328 -18.05 16.47 5.77
C GLY A 328 -17.88 17.83 5.06
N ASP A 329 -16.67 18.19 4.66
CA ASP A 329 -16.34 19.41 3.92
C ASP A 329 -16.12 19.13 2.42
N LYS A 330 -15.09 18.31 2.13
CA LYS A 330 -14.67 17.99 0.75
C LYS A 330 -15.44 16.81 0.17
N GLN A 331 -15.78 15.85 1.02
CA GLN A 331 -16.64 14.70 0.68
C GLN A 331 -17.78 14.62 1.71
N PRO A 332 -19.02 14.30 1.29
CA PRO A 332 -20.12 14.12 2.23
C PRO A 332 -19.86 12.90 3.14
N THR A 333 -20.46 12.92 4.33
CA THR A 333 -20.55 11.70 5.14
C THR A 333 -21.54 10.73 4.53
N ASP A 334 -21.26 9.44 4.70
CA ASP A 334 -22.13 8.33 4.32
C ASP A 334 -22.05 7.23 5.38
N LYS A 335 -22.72 6.08 5.17
CA LYS A 335 -22.68 5.00 6.15
C LYS A 335 -21.32 4.31 6.29
N ALA A 336 -20.51 4.28 5.23
CA ALA A 336 -19.16 3.72 5.28
C ALA A 336 -18.16 4.71 5.89
N ASN A 337 -18.46 6.02 5.80
CA ASN A 337 -17.64 7.13 6.33
C ASN A 337 -18.52 8.07 7.17
N PRO A 338 -18.94 7.62 8.38
CA PRO A 338 -20.04 8.29 9.11
C PRO A 338 -19.62 9.55 9.87
N ARG A 339 -18.31 9.77 10.09
CA ARG A 339 -17.82 10.85 10.93
C ARG A 339 -17.30 12.03 10.11
N PRO A 340 -17.84 13.25 10.31
CA PRO A 340 -17.19 14.44 9.78
C PRO A 340 -15.84 14.65 10.48
N GLN A 341 -14.87 15.19 9.75
CA GLN A 341 -13.50 15.41 10.27
C GLN A 341 -12.96 14.15 10.98
N ASN A 342 -13.00 13.02 10.31
CA ASN A 342 -12.63 11.74 10.87
C ASN A 342 -11.11 11.64 11.14
N LEU A 343 -10.69 11.98 12.36
CA LEU A 343 -9.27 12.01 12.73
C LEU A 343 -8.72 10.63 13.12
N HIS A 344 -9.58 9.70 13.53
CA HIS A 344 -9.14 8.43 14.12
C HIS A 344 -9.36 7.21 13.22
N GLY A 345 -10.13 7.37 12.14
CA GLY A 345 -10.37 6.28 11.20
C GLY A 345 -11.29 5.18 11.71
N GLN A 346 -11.44 4.15 10.93
CA GLN A 346 -12.28 2.97 11.20
C GLN A 346 -11.77 1.75 10.45
N ILE A 347 -12.31 0.59 10.84
CA ILE A 347 -12.15 -0.66 10.08
C ILE A 347 -13.54 -1.09 9.63
N LEU A 348 -13.72 -1.30 8.32
CA LEU A 348 -14.89 -1.95 7.77
C LEU A 348 -14.59 -3.42 7.45
N ARG A 349 -15.64 -4.24 7.40
CA ARG A 349 -15.53 -5.59 6.87
C ARG A 349 -16.65 -5.88 5.88
N PHE A 350 -16.35 -6.72 4.93
CA PHE A 350 -17.33 -7.19 3.96
C PHE A 350 -17.16 -8.67 3.66
N LYS A 351 -18.24 -9.26 3.15
CA LYS A 351 -18.29 -10.67 2.75
C LYS A 351 -18.84 -10.77 1.34
N GLU A 352 -18.07 -11.39 0.46
CA GLU A 352 -18.48 -11.67 -0.91
C GLU A 352 -19.71 -12.57 -0.94
N GLN A 353 -20.60 -12.36 -1.90
CA GLN A 353 -21.76 -13.24 -2.10
C GLN A 353 -21.31 -14.69 -2.31
N GLY A 354 -21.87 -15.60 -1.53
CA GLY A 354 -21.49 -17.02 -1.58
C GLY A 354 -20.07 -17.34 -1.11
N ALA A 355 -19.34 -16.39 -0.50
CA ALA A 355 -17.91 -16.47 -0.20
C ALA A 355 -17.05 -16.77 -1.45
N ASP A 356 -17.53 -16.38 -2.64
CA ASP A 356 -16.84 -16.53 -3.92
C ASP A 356 -15.98 -15.28 -4.19
N PRO A 357 -14.64 -15.41 -4.30
CA PRO A 357 -13.77 -14.28 -4.59
C PRO A 357 -14.12 -13.51 -5.88
N SER A 358 -14.77 -14.17 -6.84
CA SER A 358 -15.18 -13.57 -8.11
C SER A 358 -16.56 -12.92 -8.10
N ALA A 359 -17.30 -12.96 -6.97
CA ALA A 359 -18.64 -12.34 -6.88
C ALA A 359 -18.59 -10.84 -7.17
N GLU A 360 -19.62 -10.32 -7.82
CA GLU A 360 -19.75 -8.88 -8.12
C GLU A 360 -20.55 -8.11 -7.08
N THR A 361 -21.03 -8.80 -6.03
CA THR A 361 -21.77 -8.21 -4.92
C THR A 361 -21.27 -8.73 -3.59
N PHE A 362 -21.41 -7.91 -2.56
CA PHE A 362 -21.04 -8.23 -1.19
C PHE A 362 -22.00 -7.60 -0.18
N SER A 363 -21.98 -8.08 1.06
CA SER A 363 -22.57 -7.41 2.22
C SER A 363 -21.45 -6.82 3.08
N TRP A 364 -21.71 -5.66 3.73
CA TRP A 364 -20.68 -4.98 4.50
C TRP A 364 -21.23 -4.34 5.77
N GLU A 365 -20.36 -4.10 6.73
CA GLU A 365 -20.60 -3.31 7.93
C GLU A 365 -19.33 -2.62 8.42
N LEU A 366 -19.48 -1.66 9.32
CA LEU A 366 -18.36 -1.13 10.11
C LEU A 366 -18.02 -2.15 11.20
N PHE A 367 -16.79 -2.65 11.17
CA PHE A 367 -16.29 -3.54 12.22
C PHE A 367 -16.08 -2.77 13.53
N LEU A 368 -15.39 -1.62 13.44
CA LEU A 368 -15.24 -0.68 14.55
C LEU A 368 -14.94 0.75 14.05
N LEU A 369 -15.23 1.73 14.88
CA LEU A 369 -14.72 3.09 14.78
C LEU A 369 -13.55 3.22 15.77
N ALA A 370 -12.36 3.61 15.29
CA ALA A 370 -11.25 3.93 16.15
C ALA A 370 -11.49 5.29 16.83
N GLY A 371 -10.81 5.55 17.94
CA GLY A 371 -10.95 6.85 18.61
C GLY A 371 -11.11 6.76 20.13
N GLU A 372 -11.54 7.86 20.72
CA GLU A 372 -11.67 8.04 22.15
C GLU A 372 -12.82 7.21 22.73
N GLN A 373 -12.72 6.90 24.02
CA GLN A 373 -13.79 6.22 24.72
C GLN A 373 -15.03 7.12 24.84
N LYS A 374 -16.21 6.53 24.74
CA LYS A 374 -17.46 7.24 24.96
C LYS A 374 -17.49 7.93 26.37
N GLY A 375 -17.73 9.24 26.37
CA GLY A 375 -17.73 10.04 27.58
C GLY A 375 -16.35 10.49 28.06
N ALA A 376 -15.30 10.26 27.27
CA ALA A 376 -13.96 10.80 27.52
C ALA A 376 -14.00 12.33 27.58
N ARG A 377 -13.02 12.91 28.27
CA ARG A 377 -12.81 14.36 28.38
C ARG A 377 -11.43 14.71 27.85
N ASP A 378 -11.34 15.85 27.17
CA ASP A 378 -10.06 16.41 26.73
C ASP A 378 -9.23 16.95 27.94
N ALA A 379 -8.01 17.40 27.63
CA ALA A 379 -7.09 17.96 28.65
C ALA A 379 -7.67 19.20 29.40
N ASN A 380 -8.69 19.88 28.85
CA ASN A 380 -9.36 21.02 29.42
C ASN A 380 -10.63 20.62 30.20
N GLY A 381 -10.94 19.32 30.27
CA GLY A 381 -12.12 18.79 30.94
C GLY A 381 -13.41 18.83 30.13
N ASN A 382 -13.38 19.24 28.86
CA ASN A 382 -14.56 19.24 27.99
C ASN A 382 -14.85 17.81 27.49
N ALA A 383 -16.12 17.51 27.24
CA ALA A 383 -16.50 16.25 26.64
C ALA A 383 -15.89 16.14 25.24
N VAL A 384 -15.25 15.00 24.94
CA VAL A 384 -14.76 14.67 23.59
C VAL A 384 -15.96 14.63 22.65
N SER A 385 -15.79 15.25 21.48
CA SER A 385 -16.88 15.35 20.49
C SER A 385 -17.24 13.99 19.89
N ALA A 386 -18.48 13.86 19.44
CA ALA A 386 -19.01 12.59 18.93
C ALA A 386 -18.21 12.05 17.70
N ASN A 387 -17.64 12.95 16.88
CA ASN A 387 -16.83 12.57 15.72
C ASN A 387 -15.44 12.02 16.10
N LEU A 388 -14.98 12.20 17.34
CA LEU A 388 -13.74 11.62 17.87
C LEU A 388 -13.99 10.37 18.71
N THR A 389 -15.25 10.05 19.01
CA THR A 389 -15.61 8.90 19.85
C THR A 389 -15.61 7.62 19.00
N GLY A 390 -14.90 6.60 19.49
CA GLY A 390 -14.82 5.27 18.88
C GLY A 390 -15.88 4.30 19.41
N THR A 391 -15.86 3.09 18.87
CA THR A 391 -16.68 1.94 19.32
C THR A 391 -15.81 0.77 19.80
N ILE A 392 -14.53 1.01 20.08
CA ILE A 392 -13.57 -0.01 20.49
C ILE A 392 -14.01 -0.64 21.80
N ASN A 393 -13.98 -1.97 21.85
CA ASN A 393 -14.14 -2.77 23.06
C ASN A 393 -12.75 -3.21 23.53
N GLY A 394 -12.10 -2.44 24.41
CA GLY A 394 -10.75 -2.74 24.91
C GLY A 394 -9.78 -1.58 24.80
N ASP A 395 -8.55 -1.85 24.35
CA ASP A 395 -7.50 -0.84 24.25
C ASP A 395 -7.70 0.10 23.07
N LEU A 396 -7.70 1.39 23.33
CA LEU A 396 -7.95 2.44 22.35
C LEU A 396 -6.77 2.62 21.40
N PHE A 397 -7.10 2.97 20.16
CA PHE A 397 -6.13 3.32 19.13
C PHE A 397 -6.73 4.33 18.12
N SER A 398 -5.86 4.90 17.32
CA SER A 398 -6.16 5.81 16.21
C SER A 398 -5.51 5.31 14.94
N SER A 399 -6.00 5.80 13.80
CA SER A 399 -5.38 5.67 12.49
C SER A 399 -4.93 4.24 12.18
N PRO A 400 -5.89 3.28 12.08
CA PRO A 400 -5.58 1.93 11.63
C PRO A 400 -5.02 1.99 10.21
N ASP A 401 -3.91 1.28 10.00
CA ASP A 401 -3.19 1.24 8.75
C ASP A 401 -2.98 -0.23 8.33
N GLY A 402 -1.92 -0.89 8.80
CA GLY A 402 -1.64 -2.27 8.50
C GLY A 402 -2.64 -3.24 9.14
N LEU A 403 -3.13 -4.19 8.36
CA LEU A 403 -3.99 -5.28 8.81
C LEU A 403 -3.42 -6.63 8.41
N ALA A 404 -3.48 -7.61 9.30
CA ALA A 404 -3.14 -8.99 8.96
C ALA A 404 -3.93 -9.97 9.82
N PHE A 405 -4.28 -11.13 9.27
CA PHE A 405 -4.80 -12.25 10.05
C PHE A 405 -3.70 -13.24 10.36
N ASP A 406 -3.67 -13.72 11.60
CA ASP A 406 -2.91 -14.91 11.90
C ASP A 406 -3.69 -16.19 11.52
N ARG A 407 -2.98 -17.33 11.59
CA ARG A 407 -3.56 -18.65 11.27
C ARG A 407 -4.76 -19.07 12.14
N HIS A 408 -4.96 -18.39 13.28
CA HIS A 408 -6.06 -18.65 14.21
C HIS A 408 -7.26 -17.72 13.99
N GLY A 409 -7.19 -16.83 12.99
CA GLY A 409 -8.25 -15.90 12.65
C GLY A 409 -8.34 -14.68 13.55
N ARG A 410 -7.27 -14.32 14.28
CA ARG A 410 -7.19 -13.07 15.02
C ARG A 410 -6.72 -11.96 14.08
N LEU A 411 -7.39 -10.81 14.15
CA LEU A 411 -7.03 -9.63 13.38
C LEU A 411 -5.94 -8.84 14.12
N TRP A 412 -4.82 -8.65 13.47
CA TRP A 412 -3.75 -7.79 13.95
C TRP A 412 -3.84 -6.43 13.25
N ILE A 413 -3.77 -5.36 14.06
CA ILE A 413 -3.98 -3.98 13.62
C ILE A 413 -2.72 -3.19 13.95
N GLN A 414 -2.17 -2.53 12.95
CA GLN A 414 -1.03 -1.63 13.06
C GLN A 414 -1.52 -0.19 12.89
N THR A 415 -0.86 0.77 13.50
CA THR A 415 -1.29 2.16 13.46
C THR A 415 -0.20 3.07 12.91
N ASP A 416 -0.63 4.14 12.22
CA ASP A 416 0.23 5.21 11.74
C ASP A 416 -0.39 6.58 12.02
N TYR A 417 0.20 7.32 12.96
CA TYR A 417 -0.10 8.73 13.24
C TYR A 417 1.14 9.47 13.72
N GLY A 418 1.19 10.76 13.40
CA GLY A 418 2.32 11.63 13.71
C GLY A 418 2.45 11.96 15.19
N ASP A 419 3.66 12.31 15.63
CA ASP A 419 3.98 12.74 17.01
C ASP A 419 3.25 14.02 17.44
N ASP A 420 2.81 14.83 16.49
CA ASP A 420 2.07 16.09 16.68
C ASP A 420 0.55 15.90 16.69
N GLU A 421 0.05 14.71 16.38
CA GLU A 421 -1.38 14.42 16.38
C GLU A 421 -1.94 14.28 17.81
N ALA A 422 -3.20 14.65 17.98
CA ALA A 422 -3.90 14.54 19.26
C ALA A 422 -3.93 13.11 19.82
N ALA A 423 -3.95 12.10 18.93
CA ALA A 423 -3.90 10.69 19.29
C ALA A 423 -2.66 10.34 20.10
N MET A 424 -1.52 10.97 19.83
CA MET A 424 -0.27 10.75 20.57
C MET A 424 -0.40 11.11 22.05
N GLN A 425 -1.20 12.13 22.38
CA GLN A 425 -1.39 12.58 23.76
C GLN A 425 -2.32 11.65 24.56
N THR A 426 -3.29 11.03 23.94
CA THR A 426 -4.32 10.22 24.59
C THR A 426 -4.08 8.71 24.48
N MET A 427 -3.46 8.24 23.41
CA MET A 427 -3.25 6.83 23.09
C MET A 427 -1.78 6.41 23.12
N GLY A 428 -0.84 7.36 23.16
CA GLY A 428 0.62 7.12 23.16
C GLY A 428 1.18 6.91 21.77
N CYS A 429 2.35 6.24 21.69
CA CYS A 429 3.02 5.95 20.41
C CYS A 429 2.26 4.92 19.58
N ASN A 430 2.59 4.83 18.31
CA ASN A 430 2.04 3.85 17.38
C ASN A 430 2.16 2.41 17.90
N GLN A 431 1.20 1.57 17.56
CA GLN A 431 0.90 0.33 18.25
C GLN A 431 0.71 -0.84 17.29
N LEU A 432 0.92 -2.03 17.81
CA LEU A 432 0.39 -3.28 17.28
C LEU A 432 -0.67 -3.79 18.25
N LEU A 433 -1.88 -4.01 17.77
CA LEU A 433 -2.99 -4.53 18.54
C LEU A 433 -3.47 -5.86 17.94
N CYS A 434 -4.17 -6.65 18.77
CA CYS A 434 -4.80 -7.90 18.36
C CYS A 434 -6.29 -7.83 18.69
N ALA A 435 -7.14 -8.08 17.70
CA ALA A 435 -8.59 -8.09 17.86
C ALA A 435 -9.15 -9.49 17.61
N ASP A 436 -10.15 -9.88 18.40
CA ASP A 436 -11.00 -11.04 18.14
C ASP A 436 -12.18 -10.62 17.24
N PRO A 437 -12.28 -11.11 16.01
CA PRO A 437 -13.37 -10.76 15.09
C PRO A 437 -14.77 -11.07 15.59
N SER A 438 -14.92 -12.07 16.49
CA SER A 438 -16.22 -12.52 17.00
C SER A 438 -16.73 -11.68 18.16
N THR A 439 -15.87 -11.33 19.10
CA THR A 439 -16.20 -10.52 20.30
C THR A 439 -15.95 -9.03 20.09
N ARG A 440 -15.18 -8.68 19.05
CA ARG A 440 -14.66 -7.31 18.79
C ARG A 440 -13.80 -6.77 19.93
N GLU A 441 -13.27 -7.65 20.80
CA GLU A 441 -12.32 -7.26 21.84
C GLU A 441 -10.98 -6.94 21.21
N VAL A 442 -10.40 -5.77 21.58
CA VAL A 442 -9.09 -5.31 21.08
C VAL A 442 -8.12 -5.21 22.25
N ARG A 443 -6.95 -5.79 22.11
CA ARG A 443 -5.86 -5.74 23.09
C ARG A 443 -4.58 -5.24 22.48
N ARG A 444 -3.92 -4.32 23.18
CA ARG A 444 -2.60 -3.81 22.82
C ARG A 444 -1.54 -4.87 23.07
N PHE A 445 -0.78 -5.18 22.05
CA PHE A 445 0.28 -6.19 22.09
C PHE A 445 1.67 -5.57 22.20
N LEU A 446 1.93 -4.49 21.41
CA LEU A 446 3.22 -3.81 21.35
C LEU A 446 2.99 -2.31 21.18
N VAL A 447 3.86 -1.51 21.79
CA VAL A 447 3.95 -0.06 21.55
C VAL A 447 5.32 0.23 20.95
N GLY A 448 5.35 0.94 19.84
CA GLY A 448 6.57 1.36 19.16
C GLY A 448 7.32 2.48 19.87
N PRO A 449 8.57 2.74 19.49
CA PRO A 449 9.30 3.93 19.92
C PRO A 449 8.65 5.20 19.36
N ARG A 450 8.93 6.32 19.98
CA ARG A 450 8.41 7.62 19.56
C ARG A 450 8.80 7.93 18.10
N GLY A 451 7.86 8.49 17.34
CA GLY A 451 8.05 8.91 15.94
C GLY A 451 8.11 7.77 14.94
N CYS A 452 7.84 6.53 15.37
CA CYS A 452 7.78 5.41 14.43
C CYS A 452 6.35 5.15 13.98
N GLU A 453 6.23 4.50 12.85
CA GLU A 453 5.09 3.69 12.45
C GLU A 453 5.38 2.22 12.80
N ILE A 454 4.36 1.45 13.16
CA ILE A 454 4.44 -0.01 13.28
C ILE A 454 3.78 -0.63 12.06
N THR A 455 4.56 -1.38 11.27
CA THR A 455 4.09 -1.89 9.98
C THR A 455 4.65 -3.29 9.68
N GLY A 456 4.09 -3.96 8.68
CA GLY A 456 4.55 -5.22 8.12
C GLY A 456 4.61 -6.38 9.12
N LEU A 457 3.72 -7.35 9.00
CA LEU A 457 3.68 -8.54 9.84
C LEU A 457 3.97 -9.80 9.05
N ALA A 458 4.77 -10.67 9.64
CA ALA A 458 4.97 -12.03 9.15
C ALA A 458 5.12 -12.99 10.33
N TRP A 459 4.71 -14.25 10.14
CA TRP A 459 4.84 -15.30 11.13
C TRP A 459 5.68 -16.46 10.60
N SER A 460 6.39 -17.13 11.50
CA SER A 460 6.90 -18.45 11.18
C SER A 460 5.75 -19.43 10.92
N PRO A 461 5.96 -20.49 10.11
CA PRO A 461 4.89 -21.45 9.80
C PRO A 461 4.25 -22.10 11.04
N ASP A 462 4.98 -22.21 12.15
CA ASP A 462 4.49 -22.74 13.42
C ASP A 462 3.82 -21.68 14.32
N GLY A 463 3.83 -20.39 13.92
CA GLY A 463 3.25 -19.27 14.65
C GLY A 463 3.99 -18.89 15.94
N ARG A 464 5.21 -19.42 16.17
CA ARG A 464 5.98 -19.18 17.40
C ARG A 464 6.95 -18.01 17.31
N ALA A 465 7.12 -17.47 16.12
CA ALA A 465 7.88 -16.26 15.86
C ALA A 465 7.06 -15.30 15.00
N MET A 466 7.15 -14.02 15.29
CA MET A 466 6.54 -12.94 14.55
C MET A 466 7.60 -11.89 14.21
N TRP A 467 7.57 -11.38 13.00
CA TRP A 467 8.35 -10.22 12.60
C TRP A 467 7.43 -9.02 12.41
N ALA A 468 7.85 -7.86 12.93
CA ALA A 468 7.21 -6.58 12.73
C ALA A 468 8.27 -5.53 12.38
N ASN A 469 7.89 -4.49 11.67
CA ASN A 469 8.78 -3.39 11.33
C ASN A 469 8.49 -2.18 12.21
N VAL A 470 9.57 -1.56 12.67
CA VAL A 470 9.59 -0.20 13.25
C VAL A 470 10.09 0.72 12.14
N GLN A 471 9.17 1.49 11.53
CA GLN A 471 9.47 2.37 10.39
C GLN A 471 9.77 3.77 10.87
N HIS A 472 10.75 4.44 10.27
CA HIS A 472 11.20 5.83 10.50
C HIS A 472 11.16 6.33 11.97
N PRO A 473 11.69 5.56 12.95
CA PRO A 473 11.62 5.94 14.35
C PRO A 473 12.35 7.26 14.62
N GLY A 474 11.88 7.98 15.62
CA GLY A 474 12.51 9.22 16.08
C GLY A 474 13.67 9.00 17.06
N ILE A 475 14.22 10.10 17.54
CA ILE A 475 15.28 10.20 18.56
C ILE A 475 16.53 9.42 18.14
N SER A 476 16.86 8.31 18.79
CA SER A 476 18.07 7.52 18.54
C SER A 476 17.84 6.04 18.33
N TYR A 477 16.59 5.60 18.25
CA TYR A 477 16.25 4.17 18.10
C TYR A 477 17.03 3.50 16.94
N PRO A 478 17.58 2.28 17.07
CA PRO A 478 17.44 1.35 18.22
C PRO A 478 18.41 1.62 19.38
N ALA A 479 19.30 2.59 19.30
CA ALA A 479 20.12 2.99 20.43
C ALA A 479 19.30 3.79 21.46
N SER A 480 19.71 3.72 22.73
CA SER A 480 19.07 4.42 23.84
C SER A 480 19.85 5.64 24.32
N ASP A 481 20.85 6.10 23.54
CA ASP A 481 21.79 7.15 23.91
C ASP A 481 21.29 8.58 23.67
N GLY A 482 20.15 8.75 22.98
CA GLY A 482 19.60 10.04 22.60
C GLY A 482 20.42 10.81 21.56
N GLN A 483 21.47 10.23 21.00
CA GLN A 483 22.42 10.88 20.10
C GLN A 483 22.63 10.13 18.77
N SER A 484 22.56 8.81 18.77
CA SER A 484 22.71 7.99 17.58
C SER A 484 21.62 8.32 16.56
N ARG A 485 21.94 8.25 15.27
CA ARG A 485 20.95 8.47 14.20
C ARG A 485 19.91 7.37 14.21
N PRO A 486 18.61 7.71 14.20
CA PRO A 486 17.54 6.73 14.21
C PRO A 486 17.51 5.89 12.92
N ARG A 487 17.12 4.63 13.03
CA ARG A 487 17.08 3.68 11.91
C ARG A 487 15.87 2.77 12.02
N SER A 488 15.19 2.58 10.91
CA SER A 488 14.15 1.55 10.77
C SER A 488 14.73 0.16 11.05
N THR A 489 13.93 -0.72 11.65
CA THR A 489 14.38 -2.03 12.11
C THR A 489 13.24 -3.04 11.99
N THR A 490 13.55 -4.23 11.50
CA THR A 490 12.66 -5.39 11.66
C THR A 490 12.96 -6.04 13.00
N VAL A 491 11.96 -6.17 13.86
CA VAL A 491 12.05 -6.84 15.15
C VAL A 491 11.47 -8.25 15.07
N LEU A 492 12.13 -9.17 15.75
CA LEU A 492 11.67 -10.54 15.93
C LEU A 492 11.07 -10.67 17.33
N ILE A 493 9.86 -11.17 17.41
CA ILE A 493 9.09 -11.38 18.63
C ILE A 493 8.89 -12.87 18.86
N THR A 494 9.23 -13.36 20.03
CA THR A 494 9.01 -14.74 20.49
C THR A 494 8.50 -14.75 21.93
N LYS A 495 7.72 -15.77 22.33
CA LYS A 495 7.35 -15.96 23.73
C LYS A 495 8.51 -16.61 24.51
N ASN A 496 8.70 -16.22 25.75
CA ASN A 496 9.73 -16.78 26.64
C ASN A 496 9.55 -18.28 26.87
N ASP A 497 8.32 -18.77 26.85
CA ASP A 497 7.97 -20.20 27.00
C ASP A 497 8.02 -20.96 25.66
N GLY A 498 8.37 -20.29 24.56
CA GLY A 498 8.38 -20.87 23.22
C GLY A 498 6.99 -21.16 22.64
N GLY A 499 5.92 -20.63 23.23
CA GLY A 499 4.54 -20.80 22.78
C GLY A 499 4.20 -20.04 21.50
N VAL A 500 2.96 -20.20 21.02
CA VAL A 500 2.42 -19.48 19.86
C VAL A 500 2.19 -18.01 20.23
N ILE A 501 2.56 -17.10 19.34
CA ILE A 501 2.34 -15.66 19.54
C ILE A 501 0.84 -15.35 19.64
N GLY A 502 0.47 -14.56 20.64
CA GLY A 502 -0.93 -14.18 20.89
C GLY A 502 -1.76 -15.27 21.62
N SER A 503 -1.15 -16.35 22.08
CA SER A 503 -1.83 -17.39 22.90
C SER A 503 -1.63 -17.15 24.38
#